data_fa25e0c251bcb805b78ffdb6aeb90655
#
_entry.id   fa25e0c251bcb805b78ffdb6aeb90655
#
_cell.length_a   1.000
_cell.length_b   1.000
_cell.length_c   1.000
_cell.angle_alpha   90.00
_cell.angle_beta   90.00
_cell.angle_gamma   90.00
#
_symmetry.space_group_name_H-M   'P 1'
#
loop_
_entity.id
_entity.type
_entity.pdbx_description
1 polymer ?
#
loop_
_entity_poly.entity_id
_entity_poly.type
_entity_poly.pdbx_seq_one_letter_code
_entity_poly.pdbx_strand_id
1 'polypeptide(L)'
;MIVDAESAGTDSTARSWWFRLLRFAAAALGTSALIATIVQSGDTFSIANFFSYFTVLSNVLAVAVFVVGALLAPNTGWFGWVRGLTTTCMIITGIVYALLLANIDVQLQTQWINDTMHRYMPLLVLLDWVLIRPRNLPDRSWLTWLLAPLVYGVYTLTRGAFVDWYPYPFIDPRVQGYASMTISLVVVFVGMVGLAVGVYWVGTWGRTAK
;
A
#
# COMPACT_ATOMS: atom_id res chain seq x y z
N MET A 1 -5.52 -21.60 27.44
CA MET A 1 -6.32 -22.54 26.60
C MET A 1 -7.11 -21.85 25.48
N ILE A 2 -7.76 -20.68 25.67
CA ILE A 2 -8.48 -19.99 24.60
C ILE A 2 -7.51 -19.29 23.62
N VAL A 3 -6.40 -18.73 24.11
CA VAL A 3 -5.37 -18.05 23.28
C VAL A 3 -4.65 -19.01 22.33
N ASP A 4 -4.45 -20.24 22.74
CA ASP A 4 -3.77 -21.26 21.91
C ASP A 4 -4.66 -21.77 20.77
N ALA A 5 -5.99 -21.80 20.96
CA ALA A 5 -6.92 -22.23 19.93
C ALA A 5 -7.08 -21.18 18.81
N GLU A 6 -7.11 -19.88 19.16
CA GLU A 6 -7.20 -18.79 18.16
C GLU A 6 -5.90 -18.67 17.36
N SER A 7 -4.76 -18.87 18.01
CA SER A 7 -3.46 -18.88 17.36
C SER A 7 -3.24 -20.05 16.41
N ALA A 8 -3.75 -21.23 16.75
CA ALA A 8 -3.72 -22.41 15.89
C ALA A 8 -4.65 -22.25 14.66
N GLY A 9 -5.81 -21.59 14.84
CA GLY A 9 -6.76 -21.31 13.76
C GLY A 9 -6.17 -20.40 12.69
N THR A 10 -5.49 -19.31 13.06
CA THR A 10 -4.87 -18.39 12.09
C THR A 10 -3.70 -18.99 11.32
N ASP A 11 -2.94 -19.92 11.94
CA ASP A 11 -1.87 -20.65 11.25
C ASP A 11 -2.43 -21.62 10.20
N SER A 12 -3.49 -22.34 10.53
CA SER A 12 -4.14 -23.24 9.59
C SER A 12 -4.70 -22.47 8.40
N THR A 13 -5.29 -21.29 8.64
CA THR A 13 -5.84 -20.42 7.60
C THR A 13 -4.74 -19.89 6.69
N ALA A 14 -3.65 -19.34 7.24
CA ALA A 14 -2.53 -18.80 6.44
C ALA A 14 -1.86 -19.86 5.56
N ARG A 15 -1.85 -21.13 6.01
CA ARG A 15 -1.32 -22.30 5.28
C ARG A 15 -2.34 -22.98 4.40
N SER A 16 -3.61 -22.66 4.51
CA SER A 16 -4.66 -23.23 3.67
C SER A 16 -4.35 -22.95 2.20
N TRP A 17 -4.45 -23.97 1.35
CA TRP A 17 -4.17 -23.88 -0.07
C TRP A 17 -5.05 -22.84 -0.79
N TRP A 18 -6.29 -22.62 -0.33
CA TRP A 18 -7.18 -21.59 -0.86
C TRP A 18 -6.62 -20.18 -0.67
N PHE A 19 -6.11 -19.85 0.52
CA PHE A 19 -5.50 -18.54 0.76
C PHE A 19 -4.21 -18.34 -0.05
N ARG A 20 -3.45 -19.41 -0.25
CA ARG A 20 -2.27 -19.37 -1.13
C ARG A 20 -2.67 -19.09 -2.58
N LEU A 21 -3.73 -19.75 -3.08
CA LEU A 21 -4.26 -19.48 -4.41
C LEU A 21 -4.79 -18.06 -4.56
N LEU A 22 -5.54 -17.56 -3.57
CA LEU A 22 -6.03 -16.17 -3.59
C LEU A 22 -4.89 -15.16 -3.63
N ARG A 23 -3.81 -15.38 -2.87
CA ARG A 23 -2.62 -14.54 -2.91
C ARG A 23 -1.91 -14.61 -4.26
N PHE A 24 -1.80 -15.79 -4.87
CA PHE A 24 -1.25 -15.91 -6.22
C PHE A 24 -2.11 -15.17 -7.25
N ALA A 25 -3.43 -15.31 -7.18
CA ALA A 25 -4.34 -14.60 -8.06
C ALA A 25 -4.23 -13.08 -7.90
N ALA A 26 -4.15 -12.58 -6.66
CA ALA A 26 -3.93 -11.18 -6.36
C ALA A 26 -2.57 -10.67 -6.87
N ALA A 27 -1.51 -11.45 -6.69
CA ALA A 27 -0.18 -11.14 -7.21
C ALA A 27 -0.19 -11.08 -8.75
N ALA A 28 -0.84 -12.04 -9.41
CA ALA A 28 -0.97 -12.06 -10.86
C ALA A 28 -1.75 -10.83 -11.37
N LEU A 29 -2.86 -10.47 -10.71
CA LEU A 29 -3.66 -9.30 -11.04
C LEU A 29 -2.84 -8.01 -10.91
N GLY A 30 -2.14 -7.80 -9.80
CA GLY A 30 -1.28 -6.63 -9.58
C GLY A 30 -0.13 -6.56 -10.57
N THR A 31 0.52 -7.69 -10.84
CA THR A 31 1.59 -7.78 -11.85
C THR A 31 1.09 -7.44 -13.24
N SER A 32 -0.09 -7.97 -13.62
CA SER A 32 -0.71 -7.65 -14.92
C SER A 32 -0.99 -6.16 -15.08
N ALA A 33 -1.49 -5.50 -14.04
CA ALA A 33 -1.75 -4.06 -14.05
C ALA A 33 -0.45 -3.25 -14.18
N LEU A 34 0.60 -3.62 -13.45
CA LEU A 34 1.92 -2.97 -13.54
C LEU A 34 2.54 -3.12 -14.93
N ILE A 35 2.52 -4.32 -15.49
CA ILE A 35 3.01 -4.58 -16.86
C ILE A 35 2.19 -3.81 -17.88
N ALA A 36 0.86 -3.84 -17.77
CA ALA A 36 -0.02 -3.13 -18.70
C ALA A 36 0.20 -1.61 -18.66
N THR A 37 0.49 -1.03 -17.49
CA THR A 37 0.87 0.39 -17.36
C THR A 37 2.13 0.69 -18.18
N ILE A 38 3.16 -0.17 -18.10
CA ILE A 38 4.40 0.00 -18.87
C ILE A 38 4.11 -0.11 -20.37
N VAL A 39 3.38 -1.14 -20.78
CA VAL A 39 3.06 -1.38 -22.21
C VAL A 39 2.24 -0.24 -22.81
N GLN A 40 1.26 0.27 -22.07
CA GLN A 40 0.40 1.37 -22.56
C GLN A 40 1.14 2.72 -22.63
N SER A 41 2.19 2.91 -21.84
CA SER A 41 3.01 4.12 -21.91
C SER A 41 3.83 4.20 -23.21
N GLY A 42 4.08 3.09 -23.90
CA GLY A 42 4.78 3.05 -25.18
C GLY A 42 6.08 3.85 -25.19
N ASP A 43 6.26 4.69 -26.21
CA ASP A 43 7.47 5.52 -26.38
C ASP A 43 7.60 6.64 -25.33
N THR A 44 6.53 6.93 -24.57
CA THR A 44 6.56 7.95 -23.49
C THR A 44 6.98 7.36 -22.15
N PHE A 45 7.26 6.06 -22.08
CA PHE A 45 7.63 5.38 -20.84
C PHE A 45 8.94 5.93 -20.27
N SER A 46 8.87 6.34 -19.01
CA SER A 46 10.05 6.73 -18.24
C SER A 46 10.10 5.88 -16.96
N ILE A 47 11.14 5.06 -16.85
CA ILE A 47 11.34 4.20 -15.67
C ILE A 47 11.48 5.04 -14.39
N ALA A 48 12.13 6.20 -14.46
CA ALA A 48 12.28 7.11 -13.33
C ALA A 48 10.94 7.68 -12.87
N ASN A 49 10.07 8.10 -13.80
CA ASN A 49 8.74 8.59 -13.47
C ASN A 49 7.85 7.47 -12.99
N PHE A 50 7.88 6.28 -13.61
CA PHE A 50 7.10 5.11 -13.20
C PHE A 50 7.34 4.74 -11.74
N PHE A 51 8.59 4.60 -11.31
CA PHE A 51 8.93 4.31 -9.92
C PHE A 51 8.86 5.53 -8.99
N SER A 52 8.51 6.70 -9.49
CA SER A 52 8.22 7.88 -8.67
C SER A 52 6.74 7.99 -8.26
N TYR A 53 5.87 7.11 -8.73
CA TYR A 53 4.50 7.04 -8.22
C TYR A 53 4.40 6.16 -6.96
N PHE A 54 3.84 6.72 -5.88
CA PHE A 54 3.57 5.96 -4.65
C PHE A 54 2.69 4.73 -4.92
N THR A 55 1.72 4.88 -5.82
CA THR A 55 0.84 3.79 -6.27
C THR A 55 1.64 2.62 -6.84
N VAL A 56 2.64 2.88 -7.69
CA VAL A 56 3.49 1.84 -8.28
C VAL A 56 4.30 1.13 -7.21
N LEU A 57 4.98 1.89 -6.34
CA LEU A 57 5.79 1.33 -5.25
C LEU A 57 4.96 0.49 -4.30
N SER A 58 3.77 0.96 -3.93
CA SER A 58 2.85 0.23 -3.04
C SER A 58 2.34 -1.06 -3.70
N ASN A 59 2.00 -1.04 -4.99
CA ASN A 59 1.56 -2.23 -5.73
C ASN A 59 2.69 -3.24 -5.91
N VAL A 60 3.92 -2.81 -6.21
CA VAL A 60 5.09 -3.70 -6.28
C VAL A 60 5.32 -4.38 -4.93
N LEU A 61 5.25 -3.63 -3.82
CA LEU A 61 5.38 -4.18 -2.49
C LEU A 61 4.25 -5.18 -2.17
N ALA A 62 3.00 -4.86 -2.56
CA ALA A 62 1.85 -5.75 -2.38
C ALA A 62 2.00 -7.06 -3.17
N VAL A 63 2.43 -7.00 -4.43
CA VAL A 63 2.73 -8.18 -5.25
C VAL A 63 3.80 -9.03 -4.58
N ALA A 64 4.92 -8.43 -4.14
CA ALA A 64 5.98 -9.16 -3.46
C ALA A 64 5.49 -9.86 -2.18
N VAL A 65 4.68 -9.16 -1.35
CA VAL A 65 4.10 -9.73 -0.12
C VAL A 65 3.13 -10.87 -0.42
N PHE A 66 2.31 -10.75 -1.45
CA PHE A 66 1.41 -11.81 -1.85
C PHE A 66 2.16 -13.04 -2.38
N VAL A 67 3.20 -12.85 -3.20
CA VAL A 67 4.05 -13.96 -3.69
C VAL A 67 4.75 -14.67 -2.52
N VAL A 68 5.41 -13.93 -1.64
CA VAL A 68 6.09 -14.51 -0.46
C VAL A 68 5.08 -15.21 0.46
N GLY A 69 3.93 -14.59 0.70
CA GLY A 69 2.87 -15.16 1.52
C GLY A 69 2.24 -16.42 0.91
N ALA A 70 2.15 -16.51 -0.42
CA ALA A 70 1.65 -17.68 -1.12
C ALA A 70 2.65 -18.84 -1.13
N LEU A 71 3.93 -18.55 -1.37
CA LEU A 71 4.98 -19.56 -1.47
C LEU A 71 5.38 -20.11 -0.11
N LEU A 72 5.67 -19.24 0.85
CA LEU A 72 6.32 -19.59 2.11
C LEU A 72 5.36 -19.57 3.30
N ALA A 73 4.23 -18.87 3.21
CA ALA A 73 3.28 -18.63 4.32
C ALA A 73 4.01 -18.34 5.66
N PRO A 74 4.98 -17.41 5.69
CA PRO A 74 5.80 -17.21 6.87
C PRO A 74 4.97 -16.63 8.03
N ASN A 75 5.18 -17.17 9.23
CA ASN A 75 4.50 -16.75 10.45
C ASN A 75 5.51 -16.11 11.43
N THR A 76 6.19 -15.09 10.97
CA THR A 76 7.21 -14.37 11.72
C THR A 76 6.78 -12.93 12.00
N GLY A 77 7.25 -12.34 13.10
CA GLY A 77 6.94 -10.96 13.46
C GLY A 77 7.38 -9.96 12.38
N TRP A 78 8.55 -10.18 11.75
CA TRP A 78 9.03 -9.32 10.68
C TRP A 78 8.13 -9.37 9.43
N PHE A 79 7.63 -10.55 9.04
CA PHE A 79 6.71 -10.65 7.91
C PHE A 79 5.36 -10.01 8.23
N GLY A 80 4.87 -10.16 9.48
CA GLY A 80 3.73 -9.42 9.98
C GLY A 80 3.92 -7.92 9.88
N TRP A 81 5.11 -7.43 10.24
CA TRP A 81 5.47 -6.01 10.11
C TRP A 81 5.47 -5.54 8.65
N VAL A 82 6.08 -6.30 7.73
CA VAL A 82 6.08 -5.99 6.28
C VAL A 82 4.66 -5.99 5.71
N ARG A 83 3.83 -6.94 6.08
CA ARG A 83 2.41 -6.96 5.68
C ARG A 83 1.66 -5.73 6.19
N GLY A 84 1.88 -5.32 7.43
CA GLY A 84 1.27 -4.11 8.00
C GLY A 84 1.73 -2.83 7.30
N LEU A 85 3.02 -2.71 6.99
CA LEU A 85 3.56 -1.64 6.15
C LEU A 85 2.87 -1.60 4.78
N THR A 86 2.79 -2.76 4.11
CA THR A 86 2.14 -2.90 2.80
C THR A 86 0.67 -2.50 2.86
N THR A 87 -0.05 -2.98 3.88
CA THR A 87 -1.47 -2.64 4.09
C THR A 87 -1.64 -1.14 4.30
N THR A 88 -0.79 -0.52 5.11
CA THR A 88 -0.81 0.92 5.34
C THR A 88 -0.58 1.67 4.02
N CYS A 89 0.45 1.34 3.25
CA CYS A 89 0.73 1.99 1.96
C CYS A 89 -0.41 1.80 0.96
N MET A 90 -1.00 0.61 0.88
CA MET A 90 -2.10 0.34 -0.05
C MET A 90 -3.40 1.04 0.33
N ILE A 91 -3.72 1.13 1.63
CA ILE A 91 -4.90 1.89 2.09
C ILE A 91 -4.70 3.39 1.83
N ILE A 92 -3.50 3.93 2.09
CA ILE A 92 -3.15 5.31 1.73
C ILE A 92 -3.36 5.52 0.22
N THR A 93 -2.84 4.62 -0.63
CA THR A 93 -3.03 4.68 -2.09
C THR A 93 -4.51 4.74 -2.47
N GLY A 94 -5.33 3.83 -1.93
CA GLY A 94 -6.76 3.78 -2.27
C GLY A 94 -7.53 5.00 -1.79
N ILE A 95 -7.30 5.47 -0.57
CA ILE A 95 -8.02 6.62 0.02
C ILE A 95 -7.58 7.94 -0.61
N VAL A 96 -6.28 8.16 -0.80
CA VAL A 96 -5.77 9.37 -1.47
C VAL A 96 -6.30 9.42 -2.91
N TYR A 97 -6.30 8.30 -3.63
CA TYR A 97 -6.91 8.23 -4.94
C TYR A 97 -8.41 8.62 -4.89
N ALA A 98 -9.18 8.00 -4.02
CA ALA A 98 -10.63 8.21 -3.94
C ALA A 98 -10.99 9.68 -3.59
N LEU A 99 -10.21 10.33 -2.74
CA LEU A 99 -10.50 11.68 -2.25
C LEU A 99 -9.90 12.79 -3.13
N LEU A 100 -8.71 12.58 -3.71
CA LEU A 100 -7.95 13.64 -4.36
C LEU A 100 -7.75 13.42 -5.86
N LEU A 101 -7.85 12.19 -6.37
CA LEU A 101 -7.43 11.86 -7.72
C LEU A 101 -8.53 11.24 -8.60
N ALA A 102 -9.63 10.74 -8.01
CA ALA A 102 -10.66 10.02 -8.74
C ALA A 102 -11.36 10.84 -9.83
N ASN A 103 -11.40 12.17 -9.66
CA ASN A 103 -12.03 13.10 -10.60
C ASN A 103 -11.00 13.84 -11.51
N ILE A 104 -9.72 13.47 -11.40
CA ILE A 104 -8.67 14.03 -12.25
C ILE A 104 -8.47 13.06 -13.41
N ASP A 105 -8.68 13.56 -14.64
CA ASP A 105 -8.42 12.78 -15.84
C ASP A 105 -6.91 12.53 -15.99
N VAL A 106 -6.45 11.43 -15.44
CA VAL A 106 -5.10 10.90 -15.67
C VAL A 106 -5.14 10.13 -16.99
N GLN A 107 -5.07 10.82 -18.11
CA GLN A 107 -5.24 10.40 -19.51
C GLN A 107 -4.50 9.13 -19.97
N LEU A 108 -3.87 8.37 -19.10
CA LEU A 108 -2.88 7.37 -19.49
C LEU A 108 -3.22 5.92 -19.14
N GLN A 109 -4.37 5.66 -18.47
CA GLN A 109 -4.66 4.28 -18.07
C GLN A 109 -6.07 3.87 -18.45
N THR A 110 -6.19 2.67 -19.05
CA THR A 110 -7.49 2.03 -19.21
C THR A 110 -8.10 1.78 -17.81
N GLN A 111 -9.42 1.91 -17.71
CA GLN A 111 -10.15 1.87 -16.45
C GLN A 111 -9.81 0.65 -15.58
N TRP A 112 -9.64 -0.54 -16.18
CA TRP A 112 -9.35 -1.75 -15.41
C TRP A 112 -7.98 -1.68 -14.69
N ILE A 113 -6.96 -1.04 -15.29
CA ILE A 113 -5.64 -0.85 -14.67
C ILE A 113 -5.78 0.08 -13.48
N ASN A 114 -6.44 1.22 -13.70
CA ASN A 114 -6.68 2.20 -12.67
C ASN A 114 -7.47 1.61 -11.48
N ASP A 115 -8.56 0.89 -11.76
CA ASP A 115 -9.36 0.21 -10.73
C ASP A 115 -8.56 -0.87 -10.00
N THR A 116 -7.71 -1.61 -10.72
CA THR A 116 -6.85 -2.62 -10.08
C THR A 116 -5.88 -1.98 -9.11
N MET A 117 -5.15 -0.96 -9.52
CA MET A 117 -4.08 -0.38 -8.72
C MET A 117 -4.59 0.46 -7.53
N HIS A 118 -5.78 1.06 -7.65
CA HIS A 118 -6.29 2.01 -6.67
C HIS A 118 -7.51 1.51 -5.87
N ARG A 119 -8.18 0.44 -6.30
CA ARG A 119 -9.37 -0.11 -5.63
C ARG A 119 -9.20 -1.59 -5.29
N TYR A 120 -8.92 -2.46 -6.27
CA TYR A 120 -8.90 -3.89 -6.03
C TYR A 120 -7.69 -4.33 -5.22
N MET A 121 -6.48 -3.87 -5.54
CA MET A 121 -5.29 -4.24 -4.78
C MET A 121 -5.31 -3.70 -3.33
N PRO A 122 -5.69 -2.44 -3.04
CA PRO A 122 -5.90 -1.98 -1.66
C PRO A 122 -6.90 -2.85 -0.89
N LEU A 123 -8.03 -3.21 -1.53
CA LEU A 123 -9.05 -4.04 -0.89
C LEU A 123 -8.54 -5.47 -0.61
N LEU A 124 -7.85 -6.09 -1.56
CA LEU A 124 -7.29 -7.44 -1.40
C LEU A 124 -6.25 -7.50 -0.30
N VAL A 125 -5.37 -6.50 -0.21
CA VAL A 125 -4.37 -6.40 0.87
C VAL A 125 -5.02 -6.17 2.22
N LEU A 126 -6.06 -5.33 2.29
CA LEU A 126 -6.84 -5.13 3.51
C LEU A 126 -7.55 -6.40 3.95
N LEU A 127 -8.18 -7.13 3.03
CA LEU A 127 -8.83 -8.41 3.32
C LEU A 127 -7.83 -9.45 3.83
N ASP A 128 -6.64 -9.58 3.20
CA ASP A 128 -5.58 -10.46 3.68
C ASP A 128 -5.12 -10.10 5.09
N TRP A 129 -5.03 -8.79 5.41
CA TRP A 129 -4.66 -8.30 6.73
C TRP A 129 -5.70 -8.64 7.81
N VAL A 130 -6.98 -8.44 7.50
CA VAL A 130 -8.09 -8.69 8.44
C VAL A 130 -8.29 -10.19 8.68
N LEU A 131 -8.25 -11.00 7.61
CA LEU A 131 -8.51 -12.44 7.67
C LEU A 131 -7.36 -13.22 8.28
N ILE A 132 -6.13 -12.78 8.03
CA ILE A 132 -4.92 -13.45 8.52
C ILE A 132 -4.14 -12.48 9.40
N ARG A 133 -4.52 -12.40 10.66
CA ARG A 133 -3.88 -11.49 11.61
C ARG A 133 -2.41 -11.86 11.84
N PRO A 134 -1.50 -10.86 11.92
CA PRO A 134 -0.10 -11.13 12.17
C PRO A 134 0.10 -11.62 13.61
N ARG A 135 1.02 -12.56 13.79
CA ARG A 135 1.52 -12.93 15.12
C ARG A 135 2.72 -12.05 15.48
N ASN A 136 2.89 -11.78 16.76
CA ASN A 136 4.08 -11.10 17.29
C ASN A 136 4.43 -9.79 16.54
N LEU A 137 3.42 -8.99 16.20
CA LEU A 137 3.64 -7.67 15.64
C LEU A 137 4.34 -6.80 16.71
N PRO A 138 5.49 -6.17 16.39
CA PRO A 138 6.17 -5.29 17.35
C PRO A 138 5.28 -4.14 17.81
N ASP A 139 5.42 -3.73 19.06
CA ASP A 139 4.68 -2.62 19.60
C ASP A 139 4.95 -1.34 18.81
N ARG A 140 3.90 -0.53 18.66
CA ARG A 140 3.97 0.75 17.93
C ARG A 140 4.51 0.65 16.49
N SER A 141 4.37 -0.53 15.83
CA SER A 141 4.80 -0.72 14.43
C SER A 141 4.25 0.36 13.49
N TRP A 142 3.09 0.94 13.80
CA TRP A 142 2.50 2.02 13.02
C TRP A 142 3.42 3.24 12.87
N LEU A 143 4.25 3.54 13.89
CA LEU A 143 5.23 4.63 13.79
C LEU A 143 6.28 4.36 12.71
N THR A 144 6.79 3.13 12.66
CA THR A 144 7.80 2.75 11.67
C THR A 144 7.22 2.59 10.27
N TRP A 145 5.93 2.26 10.14
CA TRP A 145 5.24 2.22 8.85
C TRP A 145 5.10 3.60 8.22
N LEU A 146 4.99 4.66 9.03
CA LEU A 146 4.93 6.04 8.55
C LEU A 146 6.24 6.52 7.92
N LEU A 147 7.37 5.84 8.19
CA LEU A 147 8.65 6.18 7.55
C LEU A 147 8.58 6.04 6.03
N ALA A 148 7.86 5.05 5.50
CA ALA A 148 7.77 4.86 4.05
C ALA A 148 7.09 6.03 3.33
N PRO A 149 5.87 6.47 3.68
CA PRO A 149 5.27 7.63 3.05
C PRO A 149 6.01 8.94 3.37
N LEU A 150 6.65 9.07 4.54
CA LEU A 150 7.46 10.24 4.88
C LEU A 150 8.70 10.34 3.98
N VAL A 151 9.47 9.25 3.87
CA VAL A 151 10.65 9.19 2.99
C VAL A 151 10.24 9.40 1.54
N TYR A 152 9.11 8.82 1.12
CA TYR A 152 8.56 9.04 -0.21
C TYR A 152 8.20 10.54 -0.43
N GLY A 153 7.57 11.20 0.53
CA GLY A 153 7.24 12.62 0.45
C GLY A 153 8.49 13.48 0.28
N VAL A 154 9.51 13.27 1.12
CA VAL A 154 10.81 13.97 1.01
C VAL A 154 11.45 13.73 -0.36
N TYR A 155 11.52 12.46 -0.80
CA TYR A 155 12.03 12.09 -2.12
C TYR A 155 11.30 12.84 -3.24
N THR A 156 9.96 12.80 -3.24
CA THR A 156 9.15 13.37 -4.31
C THR A 156 9.26 14.88 -4.39
N LEU A 157 9.24 15.58 -3.24
CA LEU A 157 9.43 17.04 -3.20
C LEU A 157 10.82 17.43 -3.66
N THR A 158 11.85 16.74 -3.19
CA THR A 158 13.24 16.98 -3.60
C THR A 158 13.41 16.74 -5.10
N ARG A 159 12.99 15.57 -5.58
CA ARG A 159 13.09 15.23 -7.00
C ARG A 159 12.31 16.22 -7.87
N GLY A 160 11.09 16.59 -7.47
CA GLY A 160 10.25 17.52 -8.21
C GLY A 160 10.91 18.89 -8.39
N ALA A 161 11.60 19.38 -7.36
CA ALA A 161 12.34 20.63 -7.44
C ALA A 161 13.56 20.60 -8.40
N PHE A 162 14.19 19.41 -8.60
CA PHE A 162 15.34 19.28 -9.50
C PHE A 162 14.96 18.96 -10.94
N VAL A 163 13.90 18.12 -11.16
CA VAL A 163 13.56 17.65 -12.51
C VAL A 163 12.31 18.30 -13.08
N ASP A 164 11.73 19.25 -12.34
CA ASP A 164 10.51 20.00 -12.71
C ASP A 164 9.32 19.09 -13.06
N TRP A 165 9.18 17.96 -12.31
CA TRP A 165 8.11 16.99 -12.50
C TRP A 165 7.63 16.42 -11.17
N TYR A 166 6.32 16.44 -10.93
CA TYR A 166 5.66 15.90 -9.75
C TYR A 166 4.62 14.85 -10.15
N PRO A 167 4.53 13.70 -9.44
CA PRO A 167 3.59 12.64 -9.78
C PRO A 167 2.12 12.98 -9.49
N TYR A 168 1.85 13.96 -8.63
CA TYR A 168 0.49 14.32 -8.24
C TYR A 168 0.30 15.84 -8.19
N PRO A 169 -0.87 16.36 -8.67
CA PRO A 169 -1.14 17.80 -8.67
C PRO A 169 -1.16 18.43 -7.27
N PHE A 170 -1.60 17.68 -6.25
CA PHE A 170 -1.69 18.20 -4.88
C PHE A 170 -0.34 18.38 -4.17
N ILE A 171 0.74 17.90 -4.76
CA ILE A 171 2.12 18.13 -4.28
C ILE A 171 2.93 19.01 -5.22
N ASP A 172 2.32 19.51 -6.29
CA ASP A 172 2.98 20.40 -7.27
C ASP A 172 2.74 21.87 -6.90
N PRO A 173 3.76 22.60 -6.41
CA PRO A 173 3.60 23.99 -6.02
C PRO A 173 3.32 24.92 -7.21
N ARG A 174 3.63 24.50 -8.44
CA ARG A 174 3.39 25.28 -9.66
C ARG A 174 1.90 25.32 -10.02
N VAL A 175 1.15 24.28 -9.66
CA VAL A 175 -0.30 24.16 -9.95
C VAL A 175 -1.13 24.91 -8.92
N GLN A 176 -0.78 24.82 -7.63
CA GLN A 176 -1.63 25.33 -6.56
C GLN A 176 -0.95 26.33 -5.60
N GLY A 177 0.33 26.63 -5.81
CA GLY A 177 1.13 27.48 -4.92
C GLY A 177 1.59 26.76 -3.65
N TYR A 178 2.65 27.29 -3.03
CA TYR A 178 3.28 26.68 -1.84
C TYR A 178 2.34 26.58 -0.63
N ALA A 179 1.50 27.57 -0.39
CA ALA A 179 0.60 27.57 0.76
C ALA A 179 -0.44 26.43 0.68
N SER A 180 -1.12 26.30 -0.47
CA SER A 180 -2.10 25.25 -0.69
C SER A 180 -1.44 23.86 -0.68
N MET A 181 -0.27 23.71 -1.30
CA MET A 181 0.52 22.48 -1.26
C MET A 181 0.86 22.09 0.19
N THR A 182 1.32 23.04 1.01
CA THR A 182 1.67 22.75 2.42
C THR A 182 0.45 22.29 3.21
N ILE A 183 -0.69 22.96 3.04
CA ILE A 183 -1.95 22.54 3.69
C ILE A 183 -2.34 21.13 3.25
N SER A 184 -2.30 20.84 1.96
CA SER A 184 -2.60 19.52 1.41
C SER A 184 -1.69 18.44 2.00
N LEU A 185 -0.38 18.70 2.09
CA LEU A 185 0.59 17.78 2.67
C LEU A 185 0.31 17.51 4.15
N VAL A 186 -0.01 18.55 4.94
CA VAL A 186 -0.34 18.39 6.36
C VAL A 186 -1.62 17.55 6.53
N VAL A 187 -2.68 17.85 5.77
CA VAL A 187 -3.95 17.09 5.82
C VAL A 187 -3.73 15.63 5.44
N VAL A 188 -3.01 15.38 4.34
CA VAL A 188 -2.69 14.03 3.88
C VAL A 188 -1.86 13.28 4.93
N PHE A 189 -0.84 13.93 5.52
CA PHE A 189 -0.01 13.32 6.55
C PHE A 189 -0.80 12.97 7.82
N VAL A 190 -1.66 13.85 8.30
CA VAL A 190 -2.55 13.57 9.45
C VAL A 190 -3.47 12.38 9.13
N GLY A 191 -4.03 12.32 7.92
CA GLY A 191 -4.80 11.17 7.45
C GLY A 191 -3.98 9.88 7.45
N MET A 192 -2.74 9.91 6.97
CA MET A 192 -1.83 8.76 6.98
C MET A 192 -1.56 8.23 8.39
N VAL A 193 -1.37 9.12 9.37
CA VAL A 193 -1.21 8.73 10.79
C VAL A 193 -2.46 7.98 11.27
N GLY A 194 -3.65 8.50 11.01
CA GLY A 194 -4.91 7.85 11.39
C GLY A 194 -5.05 6.46 10.76
N LEU A 195 -4.71 6.33 9.47
CA LEU A 195 -4.75 5.05 8.74
C LEU A 195 -3.74 4.05 9.29
N ALA A 196 -2.49 4.45 9.56
CA ALA A 196 -1.47 3.58 10.14
C ALA A 196 -1.88 3.07 11.53
N VAL A 197 -2.43 3.94 12.37
CA VAL A 197 -2.99 3.57 13.68
C VAL A 197 -4.16 2.58 13.51
N GLY A 198 -5.08 2.83 12.57
CA GLY A 198 -6.20 1.94 12.29
C GLY A 198 -5.76 0.55 11.83
N VAL A 199 -4.79 0.47 10.90
CA VAL A 199 -4.20 -0.80 10.45
C VAL A 199 -3.54 -1.55 11.61
N TYR A 200 -2.79 -0.84 12.45
CA TYR A 200 -2.16 -1.42 13.63
C TYR A 200 -3.21 -1.95 14.62
N TRP A 201 -4.23 -1.16 14.92
CA TRP A 201 -5.31 -1.55 15.80
C TRP A 201 -6.04 -2.80 15.31
N VAL A 202 -6.40 -2.86 14.01
CA VAL A 202 -7.02 -4.05 13.40
C VAL A 202 -6.10 -5.28 13.52
N GLY A 203 -4.81 -5.12 13.27
CA GLY A 203 -3.83 -6.21 13.35
C GLY A 203 -3.56 -6.71 14.77
N THR A 204 -3.86 -5.89 15.78
CA THR A 204 -3.63 -6.22 17.20
C THR A 204 -4.92 -6.46 17.99
N TRP A 205 -6.09 -6.28 17.36
CA TRP A 205 -7.39 -6.44 18.02
C TRP A 205 -7.54 -7.85 18.59
N GLY A 206 -8.02 -7.93 19.84
CA GLY A 206 -8.19 -9.18 20.57
C GLY A 206 -6.92 -9.73 21.22
N ARG A 207 -5.76 -9.05 21.09
CA ARG A 207 -4.58 -9.39 21.88
C ARG A 207 -4.77 -8.88 23.30
N THR A 208 -4.81 -9.78 24.27
CA THR A 208 -4.65 -9.38 25.67
C THR A 208 -3.24 -8.84 25.86
N ALA A 209 -3.12 -7.62 26.40
CA ALA A 209 -1.85 -7.07 26.82
C ALA A 209 -1.21 -8.08 27.81
N LYS A 210 -0.01 -8.53 27.49
CA LYS A 210 0.79 -9.31 28.41
C LYS A 210 1.50 -8.38 29.39
#